data_56d534eac052eb62630c3bba85eed4e1
#
_entry.id   56d534eac052eb62630c3bba85eed4e1
#
_cell.length_a   1.000
_cell.length_b   1.000
_cell.length_c   1.000
_cell.angle_alpha   90.00
_cell.angle_beta   90.00
_cell.angle_gamma   90.00
#
_symmetry.space_group_name_H-M   'P 1'
#
loop_
_entity.id
_entity.type
_entity.pdbx_description
1 polymer ?
#
loop_
_entity_poly.entity_id
_entity_poly.type
_entity_poly.pdbx_seq_one_letter_code
_entity_poly.pdbx_strand_id
1 'polypeptide(L)'
;AIGADAYERLRASDGEAVSQHSRAAFPGYLLIASFLPIIMWNGVRSWPTAIGMFALAMLMAVAAWDLTRRPHKSVGYMVGYAIGNALLIAIISRFSGPLLVVPAVFAFVTGSVVTYPTFVTRKWLLMGIMLAGFLAPIALEELGVLARTWTMTDAGVLTFGDGMELSGTPTVVTVIFASLATIVMAGLQSARVSSASRAAHHRLVLQAHQLRQLGGHVVRVQQRHREA
;
A
#
# COMPACT_ATOMS: atom_id res chain seq x y z
N ALA A 1 17.32 -29.55 -2.84
CA ALA A 1 16.48 -29.15 -1.71
C ALA A 1 17.23 -28.05 -0.94
N ILE A 2 16.57 -26.93 -0.67
CA ILE A 2 17.10 -25.87 0.19
C ILE A 2 17.18 -26.47 1.60
N GLY A 3 18.34 -26.37 2.27
CA GLY A 3 18.50 -26.86 3.64
C GLY A 3 17.53 -26.14 4.61
N ALA A 4 17.12 -26.81 5.70
CA ALA A 4 16.19 -26.28 6.68
C ALA A 4 16.59 -24.87 7.18
N ASP A 5 17.89 -24.67 7.45
CA ASP A 5 18.44 -23.40 7.91
C ASP A 5 18.27 -22.26 6.87
N ALA A 6 18.39 -22.57 5.57
CA ALA A 6 18.19 -21.57 4.52
C ALA A 6 16.71 -21.18 4.39
N TYR A 7 15.80 -22.15 4.57
CA TYR A 7 14.36 -21.89 4.59
C TYR A 7 13.95 -21.00 5.78
N GLU A 8 14.47 -21.26 6.98
CA GLU A 8 14.21 -20.45 8.16
C GLU A 8 14.72 -19.00 8.00
N ARG A 9 15.92 -18.82 7.44
CA ARG A 9 16.46 -17.48 7.16
C ARG A 9 15.61 -16.71 6.15
N LEU A 10 15.14 -17.35 5.09
CA LEU A 10 14.22 -16.73 4.11
C LEU A 10 12.92 -16.32 4.79
N ARG A 11 12.33 -17.20 5.59
CA ARG A 11 11.11 -16.91 6.33
C ARG A 11 11.27 -15.75 7.32
N ALA A 12 12.39 -15.68 8.03
CA ALA A 12 12.71 -14.58 8.92
C ALA A 12 12.86 -13.25 8.16
N SER A 13 13.54 -13.27 7.01
CA SER A 13 13.70 -12.10 6.13
C SER A 13 12.36 -11.60 5.60
N ASP A 14 11.47 -12.50 5.15
CA ASP A 14 10.12 -12.15 4.69
C ASP A 14 9.30 -11.54 5.82
N GLY A 15 9.39 -12.09 7.02
CA GLY A 15 8.72 -11.54 8.21
C GLY A 15 9.20 -10.14 8.56
N GLU A 16 10.51 -9.90 8.49
CA GLU A 16 11.08 -8.57 8.71
C GLU A 16 10.57 -7.56 7.67
N ALA A 17 10.54 -7.95 6.39
CA ALA A 17 10.01 -7.13 5.31
C ALA A 17 8.54 -6.77 5.55
N VAL A 18 7.68 -7.73 5.91
CA VAL A 18 6.27 -7.50 6.24
C VAL A 18 6.15 -6.51 7.41
N SER A 19 6.90 -6.72 8.49
CA SER A 19 6.88 -5.83 9.66
C SER A 19 7.28 -4.39 9.31
N GLN A 20 8.35 -4.21 8.53
CA GLN A 20 8.81 -2.88 8.09
C GLN A 20 7.77 -2.17 7.21
N HIS A 21 7.18 -2.87 6.24
CA HIS A 21 6.14 -2.30 5.37
C HIS A 21 4.89 -1.92 6.17
N SER A 22 4.47 -2.75 7.11
CA SER A 22 3.30 -2.49 7.95
C SER A 22 3.51 -1.30 8.89
N ARG A 23 4.71 -1.15 9.47
CA ARG A 23 5.09 0.06 10.23
C ARG A 23 5.04 1.33 9.38
N ALA A 24 5.35 1.21 8.09
CA ALA A 24 5.28 2.34 7.17
C ALA A 24 3.85 2.68 6.75
N ALA A 25 2.97 1.68 6.63
CA ALA A 25 1.58 1.87 6.26
C ALA A 25 0.73 2.44 7.42
N PHE A 26 1.03 2.08 8.66
CA PHE A 26 0.27 2.48 9.84
C PHE A 26 0.02 4.00 9.95
N PRO A 27 1.04 4.89 9.82
CA PRO A 27 0.82 6.34 9.84
C PRO A 27 -0.09 6.82 8.71
N GLY A 28 -0.09 6.14 7.56
CA GLY A 28 -0.96 6.48 6.43
C GLY A 28 -2.45 6.36 6.78
N TYR A 29 -2.84 5.34 7.54
CA TYR A 29 -4.23 5.22 8.01
C TYR A 29 -4.57 6.27 9.06
N LEU A 30 -3.64 6.59 9.96
CA LEU A 30 -3.84 7.67 10.95
C LEU A 30 -3.94 9.04 10.28
N LEU A 31 -3.25 9.24 9.15
CA LEU A 31 -3.36 10.46 8.37
C LEU A 31 -4.81 10.71 7.91
N ILE A 32 -5.58 9.65 7.60
CA ILE A 32 -7.00 9.78 7.26
C ILE A 32 -7.77 10.44 8.43
N ALA A 33 -7.44 10.09 9.67
CA ALA A 33 -8.05 10.72 10.84
C ALA A 33 -7.70 12.20 10.96
N SER A 34 -6.50 12.61 10.54
CA SER A 34 -6.08 14.01 10.55
C SER A 34 -6.84 14.90 9.57
N PHE A 35 -7.54 14.31 8.59
CA PHE A 35 -8.43 15.05 7.70
C PHE A 35 -9.76 15.45 8.36
N LEU A 36 -10.09 14.93 9.54
CA LEU A 36 -11.38 15.20 10.19
C LEU A 36 -11.68 16.70 10.35
N PRO A 37 -10.76 17.57 10.82
CA PRO A 37 -11.03 19.01 10.91
C PRO A 37 -11.33 19.64 9.54
N ILE A 38 -10.63 19.21 8.49
CA ILE A 38 -10.82 19.71 7.12
C ILE A 38 -12.17 19.24 6.56
N ILE A 39 -12.56 17.99 6.84
CA ILE A 39 -13.85 17.43 6.47
C ILE A 39 -14.98 18.19 7.18
N MET A 40 -14.84 18.47 8.46
CA MET A 40 -15.81 19.27 9.21
C MET A 40 -15.92 20.69 8.66
N TRP A 41 -14.82 21.29 8.23
CA TRP A 41 -14.81 22.62 7.61
C TRP A 41 -15.51 22.64 6.23
N ASN A 42 -15.37 21.57 5.42
CA ASN A 42 -16.10 21.44 4.15
C ASN A 42 -17.62 21.24 4.35
N GLY A 43 -18.02 20.67 5.47
CA GLY A 43 -19.40 20.24 5.71
C GLY A 43 -19.59 18.74 5.40
N VAL A 44 -20.12 18.02 6.37
CA VAL A 44 -20.42 16.58 6.23
C VAL A 44 -21.83 16.40 5.69
N ARG A 45 -21.94 15.86 4.48
CA ARG A 45 -23.21 15.59 3.82
C ARG A 45 -23.80 14.23 4.24
N SER A 46 -22.95 13.22 4.39
CA SER A 46 -23.35 11.87 4.80
C SER A 46 -22.52 11.38 5.97
N TRP A 47 -23.07 11.47 7.18
CA TRP A 47 -22.44 10.94 8.40
C TRP A 47 -22.19 9.42 8.34
N PRO A 48 -23.11 8.57 7.82
CA PRO A 48 -22.84 7.15 7.69
C PRO A 48 -21.59 6.84 6.83
N THR A 49 -21.42 7.54 5.71
CA THR A 49 -20.25 7.37 4.83
C THR A 49 -18.97 7.85 5.54
N ALA A 50 -19.02 8.99 6.24
CA ALA A 50 -17.88 9.48 7.00
C ALA A 50 -17.47 8.50 8.11
N ILE A 51 -18.43 8.06 8.92
CA ILE A 51 -18.19 7.10 10.01
C ILE A 51 -17.64 5.79 9.45
N GLY A 52 -18.22 5.27 8.36
CA GLY A 52 -17.75 4.04 7.69
C GLY A 52 -16.30 4.17 7.21
N MET A 53 -15.94 5.30 6.62
CA MET A 53 -14.57 5.60 6.18
C MET A 53 -13.58 5.60 7.35
N PHE A 54 -13.88 6.32 8.43
CA PHE A 54 -13.01 6.37 9.60
C PHE A 54 -12.93 5.03 10.33
N ALA A 55 -14.06 4.32 10.48
CA ALA A 55 -14.08 3.00 11.10
C ALA A 55 -13.23 2.00 10.32
N LEU A 56 -13.34 2.00 8.98
CA LEU A 56 -12.53 1.11 8.15
C LEU A 56 -11.06 1.52 8.16
N ALA A 57 -10.74 2.82 8.13
CA ALA A 57 -9.36 3.29 8.25
C ALA A 57 -8.73 2.85 9.58
N MET A 58 -9.46 2.96 10.69
CA MET A 58 -9.00 2.49 12.00
C MET A 58 -8.83 0.97 12.03
N LEU A 59 -9.75 0.20 11.43
CA LEU A 59 -9.62 -1.24 11.30
C LEU A 59 -8.35 -1.61 10.51
N MET A 60 -8.07 -0.91 9.42
CA MET A 60 -6.86 -1.11 8.62
C MET A 60 -5.59 -0.71 9.39
N ALA A 61 -5.65 0.34 10.21
CA ALA A 61 -4.55 0.71 11.11
C ALA A 61 -4.25 -0.41 12.12
N VAL A 62 -5.30 -0.98 12.74
CA VAL A 62 -5.16 -2.13 13.66
C VAL A 62 -4.58 -3.34 12.95
N ALA A 63 -5.05 -3.65 11.73
CA ALA A 63 -4.51 -4.75 10.92
C ALA A 63 -3.03 -4.52 10.55
N ALA A 64 -2.64 -3.32 10.17
CA ALA A 64 -1.25 -2.95 9.92
C ALA A 64 -0.40 -3.08 11.20
N TRP A 65 -0.91 -2.66 12.35
CA TRP A 65 -0.24 -2.83 13.63
C TRP A 65 -0.07 -4.30 14.01
N ASP A 66 -1.09 -5.13 13.81
CA ASP A 66 -1.00 -6.58 14.05
C ASP A 66 0.03 -7.25 13.14
N LEU A 67 0.10 -6.86 11.85
CA LEU A 67 1.15 -7.31 10.92
C LEU A 67 2.56 -6.89 11.35
N THR A 68 2.70 -5.73 12.01
CA THR A 68 3.97 -5.29 12.58
C THR A 68 4.45 -6.22 13.68
N ARG A 69 3.52 -6.70 14.53
CA ARG A 69 3.84 -7.57 15.66
C ARG A 69 3.90 -9.05 15.30
N ARG A 70 3.10 -9.47 14.31
CA ARG A 70 2.94 -10.86 13.89
C ARG A 70 3.03 -10.96 12.37
N PRO A 71 4.24 -10.86 11.78
CA PRO A 71 4.41 -10.74 10.34
C PRO A 71 4.08 -12.02 9.57
N HIS A 72 4.10 -13.19 10.24
CA HIS A 72 3.81 -14.48 9.60
C HIS A 72 2.31 -14.78 9.63
N LYS A 73 1.55 -14.10 8.77
CA LYS A 73 0.12 -14.34 8.61
C LYS A 73 -0.19 -15.26 7.44
N SER A 74 -1.37 -15.88 7.49
CA SER A 74 -1.87 -16.70 6.39
C SER A 74 -2.10 -15.84 5.13
N VAL A 75 -2.06 -16.50 3.97
CA VAL A 75 -2.39 -15.85 2.69
C VAL A 75 -3.80 -15.24 2.73
N GLY A 76 -4.77 -15.93 3.35
CA GLY A 76 -6.13 -15.43 3.50
C GLY A 76 -6.19 -14.11 4.28
N TYR A 77 -5.40 -13.96 5.35
CA TYR A 77 -5.29 -12.71 6.08
C TYR A 77 -4.75 -11.56 5.20
N MET A 78 -3.70 -11.84 4.40
CA MET A 78 -3.12 -10.84 3.50
C MET A 78 -4.10 -10.44 2.39
N VAL A 79 -4.84 -11.40 1.83
CA VAL A 79 -5.91 -11.11 0.86
C VAL A 79 -7.02 -10.28 1.51
N GLY A 80 -7.45 -10.62 2.73
CA GLY A 80 -8.39 -9.81 3.51
C GLY A 80 -7.91 -8.39 3.74
N TYR A 81 -6.61 -8.23 4.05
CA TYR A 81 -5.97 -6.91 4.17
C TYR A 81 -6.01 -6.12 2.85
N ALA A 82 -5.74 -6.77 1.71
CA ALA A 82 -5.87 -6.13 0.40
C ALA A 82 -7.32 -5.74 0.07
N ILE A 83 -8.29 -6.60 0.36
CA ILE A 83 -9.72 -6.30 0.20
C ILE A 83 -10.14 -5.12 1.07
N GLY A 84 -9.70 -5.07 2.34
CA GLY A 84 -9.96 -3.94 3.24
C GLY A 84 -9.43 -2.62 2.68
N ASN A 85 -8.23 -2.62 2.08
CA ASN A 85 -7.69 -1.45 1.40
C ASN A 85 -8.51 -1.06 0.15
N ALA A 86 -8.94 -2.04 -0.65
CA ALA A 86 -9.79 -1.79 -1.82
C ALA A 86 -11.15 -1.19 -1.41
N LEU A 87 -11.76 -1.70 -0.35
CA LEU A 87 -12.99 -1.13 0.22
C LEU A 87 -12.79 0.28 0.76
N LEU A 88 -11.65 0.54 1.42
CA LEU A 88 -11.31 1.89 1.89
C LEU A 88 -11.21 2.87 0.73
N ILE A 89 -10.56 2.48 -0.38
CA ILE A 89 -10.49 3.28 -1.61
C ILE A 89 -11.90 3.51 -2.17
N ALA A 90 -12.74 2.48 -2.22
CA ALA A 90 -14.12 2.60 -2.69
C ALA A 90 -14.93 3.61 -1.86
N ILE A 91 -14.82 3.57 -0.52
CA ILE A 91 -15.49 4.52 0.36
C ILE A 91 -14.93 5.92 0.21
N ILE A 92 -13.60 6.10 0.10
CA ILE A 92 -12.99 7.40 -0.14
C ILE A 92 -13.47 7.96 -1.48
N SER A 93 -13.58 7.11 -2.51
CA SER A 93 -14.11 7.47 -3.83
C SER A 93 -15.53 8.03 -3.73
N ARG A 94 -16.39 7.39 -2.95
CA ARG A 94 -17.75 7.88 -2.69
C ARG A 94 -17.76 9.15 -1.86
N PHE A 95 -16.88 9.23 -0.89
CA PHE A 95 -16.84 10.36 0.07
C PHE A 95 -16.40 11.68 -0.61
N SER A 96 -15.33 11.66 -1.40
CA SER A 96 -14.70 12.84 -2.00
C SER A 96 -14.88 12.97 -3.52
N GLY A 97 -15.57 12.00 -4.14
CA GLY A 97 -15.66 11.88 -5.59
C GLY A 97 -14.47 11.12 -6.21
N PRO A 98 -14.72 10.32 -7.27
CA PRO A 98 -13.75 9.34 -7.78
C PRO A 98 -12.55 9.95 -8.49
N LEU A 99 -12.66 11.18 -9.00
CA LEU A 99 -11.67 11.75 -9.91
C LEU A 99 -10.72 12.76 -9.27
N LEU A 100 -10.99 13.20 -8.03
CA LEU A 100 -10.26 14.31 -7.43
C LEU A 100 -8.92 13.85 -6.80
N VAL A 101 -8.97 13.01 -5.79
CA VAL A 101 -7.80 12.57 -5.00
C VAL A 101 -7.57 11.07 -5.11
N VAL A 102 -8.64 10.33 -5.43
CA VAL A 102 -8.67 8.87 -5.37
C VAL A 102 -7.63 8.20 -6.27
N PRO A 103 -7.35 8.63 -7.52
CA PRO A 103 -6.32 8.01 -8.35
C PRO A 103 -4.93 8.03 -7.70
N ALA A 104 -4.58 9.14 -7.04
CA ALA A 104 -3.30 9.27 -6.34
C ALA A 104 -3.23 8.37 -5.11
N VAL A 105 -4.28 8.35 -4.28
CA VAL A 105 -4.40 7.45 -3.12
C VAL A 105 -4.38 5.99 -3.57
N PHE A 106 -5.11 5.66 -4.64
CA PHE A 106 -5.13 4.31 -5.24
C PHE A 106 -3.73 3.85 -5.65
N ALA A 107 -3.01 4.68 -6.41
CA ALA A 107 -1.64 4.37 -6.85
C ALA A 107 -0.70 4.17 -5.65
N PHE A 108 -0.77 5.05 -4.65
CA PHE A 108 0.03 4.94 -3.43
C PHE A 108 -0.27 3.67 -2.65
N VAL A 109 -1.55 3.38 -2.36
CA VAL A 109 -1.95 2.20 -1.58
C VAL A 109 -1.60 0.91 -2.33
N THR A 110 -1.87 0.85 -3.64
CA THR A 110 -1.53 -0.32 -4.47
C THR A 110 -0.02 -0.56 -4.47
N GLY A 111 0.78 0.49 -4.68
CA GLY A 111 2.24 0.42 -4.61
C GLY A 111 2.73 -0.05 -3.24
N SER A 112 2.07 0.37 -2.15
CA SER A 112 2.39 -0.07 -0.79
C SER A 112 2.11 -1.55 -0.58
N VAL A 113 0.95 -2.03 -1.03
CA VAL A 113 0.51 -3.42 -0.78
C VAL A 113 1.26 -4.41 -1.69
N VAL A 114 1.63 -4.02 -2.92
CA VAL A 114 2.36 -4.90 -3.85
C VAL A 114 3.77 -5.26 -3.35
N THR A 115 4.34 -4.46 -2.47
CA THR A 115 5.68 -4.71 -1.91
C THR A 115 5.71 -5.81 -0.84
N TYR A 116 4.55 -6.31 -0.38
CA TYR A 116 4.53 -7.45 0.54
C TYR A 116 4.97 -8.74 -0.15
N PRO A 117 5.87 -9.54 0.44
CA PRO A 117 6.40 -10.78 -0.16
C PRO A 117 5.31 -11.75 -0.62
N THR A 118 4.20 -11.84 0.12
CA THR A 118 3.05 -12.69 -0.21
C THR A 118 2.44 -12.38 -1.58
N PHE A 119 2.53 -11.12 -2.04
CA PHE A 119 1.95 -10.68 -3.32
C PHE A 119 2.93 -10.70 -4.49
N VAL A 120 4.21 -10.94 -4.27
CA VAL A 120 5.20 -11.02 -5.36
C VAL A 120 4.78 -12.07 -6.40
N THR A 121 4.33 -13.25 -5.94
CA THR A 121 3.85 -14.33 -6.82
C THR A 121 2.38 -14.18 -7.25
N ARG A 122 1.61 -13.33 -6.56
CA ARG A 122 0.16 -13.13 -6.75
C ARG A 122 -0.19 -11.70 -7.13
N LYS A 123 0.72 -11.01 -7.78
CA LYS A 123 0.57 -9.59 -8.15
C LYS A 123 -0.69 -9.30 -8.95
N TRP A 124 -1.09 -10.19 -9.85
CA TRP A 124 -2.29 -10.02 -10.68
C TRP A 124 -3.58 -10.13 -9.87
N LEU A 125 -3.62 -11.04 -8.86
CA LEU A 125 -4.76 -11.12 -7.94
C LEU A 125 -4.90 -9.81 -7.15
N LEU A 126 -3.78 -9.31 -6.61
CA LEU A 126 -3.77 -8.04 -5.89
C LEU A 126 -4.24 -6.88 -6.80
N MET A 127 -3.67 -6.78 -8.00
CA MET A 127 -4.06 -5.73 -8.95
C MET A 127 -5.55 -5.80 -9.28
N GLY A 128 -6.10 -7.00 -9.49
CA GLY A 128 -7.53 -7.20 -9.70
C GLY A 128 -8.39 -6.71 -8.52
N ILE A 129 -8.02 -7.05 -7.29
CA ILE A 129 -8.70 -6.59 -6.07
C ILE A 129 -8.67 -5.07 -5.96
N MET A 130 -7.50 -4.46 -6.15
CA MET A 130 -7.34 -3.02 -6.03
C MET A 130 -8.10 -2.26 -7.13
N LEU A 131 -7.99 -2.73 -8.40
CA LEU A 131 -8.75 -2.15 -9.52
C LEU A 131 -10.26 -2.28 -9.31
N ALA A 132 -10.73 -3.42 -8.79
CA ALA A 132 -12.13 -3.58 -8.45
C ALA A 132 -12.57 -2.54 -7.39
N GLY A 133 -11.78 -2.30 -6.36
CA GLY A 133 -12.07 -1.27 -5.35
C GLY A 133 -12.19 0.15 -5.94
N PHE A 134 -11.41 0.46 -6.97
CA PHE A 134 -11.47 1.76 -7.65
C PHE A 134 -12.61 1.84 -8.68
N LEU A 135 -12.76 0.82 -9.52
CA LEU A 135 -13.70 0.83 -10.65
C LEU A 135 -15.13 0.46 -10.25
N ALA A 136 -15.31 -0.39 -9.23
CA ALA A 136 -16.66 -0.84 -8.86
C ALA A 136 -17.61 0.30 -8.46
N PRO A 137 -17.22 1.30 -7.64
CA PRO A 137 -18.09 2.43 -7.35
C PRO A 137 -18.53 3.17 -8.64
N ILE A 138 -17.61 3.42 -9.55
CA ILE A 138 -17.87 4.11 -10.83
C ILE A 138 -18.84 3.28 -11.69
N ALA A 139 -18.59 1.98 -11.82
CA ALA A 139 -19.45 1.09 -12.58
C ALA A 139 -20.88 1.00 -11.97
N LEU A 140 -21.00 0.92 -10.63
CA LEU A 140 -22.27 0.90 -9.94
C LEU A 140 -23.06 2.21 -10.08
N GLU A 141 -22.35 3.35 -10.18
CA GLU A 141 -22.95 4.65 -10.50
C GLU A 141 -23.50 4.69 -11.94
N GLU A 142 -22.76 4.19 -12.91
CA GLU A 142 -23.20 4.13 -14.30
C GLU A 142 -24.39 3.16 -14.49
N LEU A 143 -24.42 2.08 -13.72
CA LEU A 143 -25.54 1.12 -13.70
C LEU A 143 -26.77 1.65 -12.96
N GLY A 144 -26.68 2.84 -12.32
CA GLY A 144 -27.78 3.43 -11.54
C GLY A 144 -28.04 2.75 -10.21
N VAL A 145 -27.17 1.86 -9.74
CA VAL A 145 -27.25 1.21 -8.42
C VAL A 145 -26.87 2.18 -7.30
N LEU A 146 -25.92 3.05 -7.59
CA LEU A 146 -25.47 4.11 -6.67
C LEU A 146 -25.80 5.47 -7.26
N ALA A 147 -26.05 6.46 -6.38
CA ALA A 147 -26.19 7.84 -6.80
C ALA A 147 -24.88 8.34 -7.44
N ARG A 148 -24.97 9.10 -8.51
CA ARG A 148 -23.79 9.63 -9.20
C ARG A 148 -23.05 10.62 -8.32
N THR A 149 -21.73 10.52 -8.31
CA THR A 149 -20.80 11.43 -7.63
C THR A 149 -19.98 12.27 -8.61
N TRP A 150 -20.23 12.14 -9.88
CA TRP A 150 -19.61 12.94 -10.93
C TRP A 150 -20.56 13.10 -12.14
N THR A 151 -20.35 14.14 -12.94
CA THR A 151 -21.08 14.36 -14.19
C THR A 151 -20.19 15.10 -15.17
N MET A 152 -20.43 14.86 -16.47
CA MET A 152 -19.83 15.65 -17.55
C MET A 152 -20.75 16.82 -17.90
N THR A 153 -20.16 18.01 -18.06
CA THR A 153 -20.82 19.21 -18.55
C THR A 153 -20.00 19.81 -19.68
N ASP A 154 -20.57 20.75 -20.43
CA ASP A 154 -19.85 21.48 -21.48
C ASP A 154 -18.62 22.25 -20.94
N ALA A 155 -18.61 22.59 -19.65
CA ALA A 155 -17.49 23.24 -18.98
C ALA A 155 -16.43 22.25 -18.44
N GLY A 156 -16.68 20.92 -18.50
CA GLY A 156 -15.77 19.90 -18.00
C GLY A 156 -16.43 18.85 -17.10
N VAL A 157 -15.62 18.13 -16.35
CA VAL A 157 -16.08 17.13 -15.40
C VAL A 157 -16.32 17.79 -14.04
N LEU A 158 -17.56 17.70 -13.56
CA LEU A 158 -17.92 18.09 -12.19
C LEU A 158 -17.92 16.84 -11.30
N THR A 159 -17.23 16.93 -10.19
CA THR A 159 -17.17 15.86 -9.17
C THR A 159 -17.86 16.34 -7.92
N PHE A 160 -18.76 15.54 -7.38
CA PHE A 160 -19.40 15.79 -6.09
C PHE A 160 -19.05 14.66 -5.13
N GLY A 161 -18.81 15.00 -3.86
CA GLY A 161 -18.73 13.98 -2.81
C GLY A 161 -20.12 13.62 -2.30
N ASP A 162 -20.34 12.33 -2.06
CA ASP A 162 -21.54 11.89 -1.34
C ASP A 162 -21.40 12.13 0.17
N GLY A 163 -20.17 12.17 0.66
CA GLY A 163 -19.83 12.31 2.08
C GLY A 163 -19.56 13.74 2.53
N MET A 164 -19.04 14.61 1.67
CA MET A 164 -18.74 16.01 2.02
C MET A 164 -19.14 16.97 0.91
N GLU A 165 -19.35 18.22 1.29
CA GLU A 165 -19.59 19.28 0.32
C GLU A 165 -18.26 19.70 -0.33
N LEU A 166 -18.24 19.69 -1.66
CA LEU A 166 -17.09 20.12 -2.44
C LEU A 166 -17.35 21.53 -3.00
N SER A 167 -17.15 22.54 -2.17
CA SER A 167 -17.38 23.94 -2.54
C SER A 167 -16.36 24.90 -1.93
N GLY A 168 -15.96 25.88 -2.70
CA GLY A 168 -15.15 27.01 -2.23
C GLY A 168 -13.74 26.67 -1.74
N THR A 169 -13.21 27.53 -0.90
CA THR A 169 -11.84 27.48 -0.36
C THR A 169 -11.53 26.20 0.41
N PRO A 170 -12.43 25.63 1.24
CA PRO A 170 -12.14 24.39 1.96
C PRO A 170 -11.83 23.23 1.03
N THR A 171 -12.52 23.11 -0.11
CA THR A 171 -12.25 22.07 -1.11
C THR A 171 -10.85 22.22 -1.71
N VAL A 172 -10.45 23.43 -2.08
CA VAL A 172 -9.11 23.69 -2.61
C VAL A 172 -8.03 23.29 -1.60
N VAL A 173 -8.21 23.68 -0.32
CA VAL A 173 -7.30 23.31 0.76
C VAL A 173 -7.24 21.77 0.92
N THR A 174 -8.40 21.10 0.89
CA THR A 174 -8.49 19.64 0.97
C THR A 174 -7.67 18.97 -0.14
N VAL A 175 -7.84 19.42 -1.40
CA VAL A 175 -7.15 18.85 -2.57
C VAL A 175 -5.64 19.08 -2.47
N ILE A 176 -5.23 20.30 -2.13
CA ILE A 176 -3.80 20.62 -1.97
C ILE A 176 -3.19 19.75 -0.86
N PHE A 177 -3.82 19.71 0.31
CA PHE A 177 -3.32 18.94 1.44
C PHE A 177 -3.24 17.43 1.13
N ALA A 178 -4.30 16.86 0.54
CA ALA A 178 -4.33 15.46 0.14
C ALA A 178 -3.26 15.13 -0.92
N SER A 179 -3.06 16.00 -1.89
CA SER A 179 -2.04 15.85 -2.92
C SER A 179 -0.64 15.90 -2.32
N LEU A 180 -0.35 16.88 -1.47
CA LEU A 180 0.93 17.01 -0.77
C LEU A 180 1.21 15.78 0.12
N ALA A 181 0.21 15.36 0.91
CA ALA A 181 0.33 14.16 1.74
C ALA A 181 0.65 12.92 0.91
N THR A 182 -0.04 12.74 -0.23
CA THR A 182 0.20 11.61 -1.14
C THR A 182 1.60 11.64 -1.75
N ILE A 183 2.06 12.81 -2.21
CA ILE A 183 3.41 12.99 -2.77
C ILE A 183 4.48 12.67 -1.73
N VAL A 184 4.35 13.21 -0.51
CA VAL A 184 5.30 12.98 0.58
C VAL A 184 5.34 11.49 0.95
N MET A 185 4.18 10.87 1.12
CA MET A 185 4.08 9.44 1.46
C MET A 185 4.65 8.54 0.34
N ALA A 186 4.37 8.85 -0.92
CA ALA A 186 4.94 8.13 -2.06
C ALA A 186 6.46 8.28 -2.14
N GLY A 187 6.98 9.49 -1.90
CA GLY A 187 8.42 9.76 -1.84
C GLY A 187 9.11 8.96 -0.72
N LEU A 188 8.54 8.97 0.49
CA LEU A 188 9.07 8.20 1.63
C LEU A 188 9.06 6.70 1.37
N GLN A 189 8.01 6.19 0.73
CA GLN A 189 7.93 4.78 0.35
C GLN A 189 8.96 4.41 -0.71
N SER A 190 9.10 5.21 -1.76
CA SER A 190 10.10 4.99 -2.81
C SER A 190 11.53 5.01 -2.24
N ALA A 191 11.83 5.92 -1.31
CA ALA A 191 13.12 5.98 -0.64
C ALA A 191 13.40 4.70 0.18
N ARG A 192 12.38 4.17 0.88
CA ARG A 192 12.49 2.92 1.65
C ARG A 192 12.73 1.70 0.76
N VAL A 193 11.96 1.57 -0.33
CA VAL A 193 12.13 0.48 -1.30
C VAL A 193 13.52 0.55 -1.94
N SER A 194 13.97 1.73 -2.32
CA SER A 194 15.32 1.94 -2.88
C SER A 194 16.43 1.61 -1.88
N SER A 195 16.28 1.96 -0.60
CA SER A 195 17.27 1.63 0.43
C SER A 195 17.32 0.12 0.73
N ALA A 196 16.16 -0.55 0.79
CA ALA A 196 16.08 -1.99 0.97
C ALA A 196 16.71 -2.75 -0.22
N SER A 197 16.45 -2.30 -1.44
CA SER A 197 17.05 -2.86 -2.66
C SER A 197 18.57 -2.71 -2.66
N ARG A 198 19.10 -1.54 -2.29
CA ARG A 198 20.55 -1.31 -2.17
C ARG A 198 21.18 -2.20 -1.11
N ALA A 199 20.55 -2.33 0.06
CA ALA A 199 21.04 -3.22 1.11
C ALA A 199 21.07 -4.69 0.68
N ALA A 200 20.06 -5.15 -0.04
CA ALA A 200 20.02 -6.49 -0.61
C ALA A 200 21.14 -6.70 -1.65
N HIS A 201 21.35 -5.73 -2.53
CA HIS A 201 22.44 -5.79 -3.51
C HIS A 201 23.82 -5.85 -2.86
N HIS A 202 24.08 -5.03 -1.84
CA HIS A 202 25.33 -5.07 -1.08
C HIS A 202 25.56 -6.45 -0.43
N ARG A 203 24.54 -7.05 0.16
CA ARG A 203 24.64 -8.40 0.75
C ARG A 203 24.99 -9.45 -0.30
N LEU A 204 24.37 -9.39 -1.48
CA LEU A 204 24.66 -10.31 -2.59
C LEU A 204 26.12 -10.18 -3.08
N VAL A 205 26.63 -8.95 -3.23
CA VAL A 205 28.00 -8.70 -3.64
C VAL A 205 28.99 -9.24 -2.61
N LEU A 206 28.74 -9.02 -1.32
CA LEU A 206 29.58 -9.56 -0.23
C LEU A 206 29.56 -11.09 -0.20
N GLN A 207 28.40 -11.72 -0.36
CA GLN A 207 28.28 -13.18 -0.42
C GLN A 207 29.02 -13.75 -1.64
N ALA A 208 28.88 -13.14 -2.81
CA ALA A 208 29.59 -13.53 -4.00
C ALA A 208 31.11 -13.45 -3.82
N HIS A 209 31.60 -12.39 -3.14
CA HIS A 209 33.03 -12.25 -2.82
C HIS A 209 33.52 -13.33 -1.87
N GLN A 210 32.79 -13.63 -0.80
CA GLN A 210 33.10 -14.71 0.15
C GLN A 210 33.15 -16.08 -0.54
N LEU A 211 32.17 -16.37 -1.42
CA LEU A 211 32.16 -17.64 -2.16
C LEU A 211 33.37 -17.75 -3.09
N ARG A 212 33.79 -16.67 -3.76
CA ARG A 212 35.00 -16.66 -4.59
C ARG A 212 36.26 -16.92 -3.76
N GLN A 213 36.36 -16.33 -2.57
CA GLN A 213 37.51 -16.57 -1.67
C GLN A 213 37.56 -18.02 -1.19
N LEU A 214 36.42 -18.60 -0.80
CA LEU A 214 36.32 -19.99 -0.38
C LEU A 214 36.67 -20.95 -1.53
N GLY A 215 36.15 -20.69 -2.75
CA GLY A 215 36.46 -21.48 -3.93
C GLY A 215 37.97 -21.45 -4.25
N GLY A 216 38.61 -20.27 -4.17
CA GLY A 216 40.06 -20.14 -4.36
C GLY A 216 40.87 -20.84 -3.28
N HIS A 217 40.35 -20.97 -2.05
CA HIS A 217 41.00 -21.73 -0.99
C HIS A 217 40.95 -23.23 -1.23
N VAL A 218 39.77 -23.74 -1.62
CA VAL A 218 39.57 -25.19 -1.95
C VAL A 218 40.47 -25.62 -3.10
N VAL A 219 40.57 -24.83 -4.18
CA VAL A 219 41.45 -25.12 -5.32
C VAL A 219 42.90 -25.20 -4.88
N ARG A 220 43.38 -24.26 -4.04
CA ARG A 220 44.77 -24.29 -3.51
C ARG A 220 45.06 -25.50 -2.62
N VAL A 221 44.09 -25.93 -1.79
CA VAL A 221 44.25 -27.14 -0.97
C VAL A 221 44.29 -28.39 -1.82
N GLN A 222 43.44 -28.51 -2.85
CA GLN A 222 43.47 -29.63 -3.79
C GLN A 222 44.77 -29.72 -4.60
N GLN A 223 45.35 -28.57 -5.01
CA GLN A 223 46.64 -28.54 -5.68
C GLN A 223 47.78 -29.07 -4.78
N ARG A 224 47.82 -28.61 -3.52
CA ARG A 224 48.83 -29.15 -2.57
C ARG A 224 48.71 -30.64 -2.30
N HIS A 225 47.51 -31.17 -2.29
CA HIS A 225 47.30 -32.62 -2.12
C HIS A 225 47.65 -33.47 -3.38
N ARG A 226 47.81 -32.83 -4.55
CA ARG A 226 48.24 -33.53 -5.76
C ARG A 226 49.76 -33.48 -5.95
N GLU A 227 50.40 -32.53 -5.28
CA GLU A 227 51.85 -32.35 -5.35
C GLU A 227 52.63 -33.07 -4.23
N ALA A 228 51.92 -33.61 -3.23
CA ALA A 228 52.44 -34.45 -2.14
C ALA A 228 52.19 -35.94 -2.46
#